data_caaf79dc4db089ac77751a33d7108e22
#
_entry.id   caaf79dc4db089ac77751a33d7108e22
#
_cell.length_a   1.000
_cell.length_b   1.000
_cell.length_c   1.000
_cell.angle_alpha   90.00
_cell.angle_beta   90.00
_cell.angle_gamma   90.00
#
_symmetry.space_group_name_H-M   'P 1'
#
loop_
_entity.id
_entity.type
_entity.pdbx_description
1 polymer ?
#
loop_
_entity_poly.entity_id
_entity_poly.type
_entity_poly.pdbx_seq_one_letter_code
_entity_poly.pdbx_strand_id
1 'polypeptide(L)'
;TQEGTEKAIAAFKEHCSEQQVVCRRIMHEQKNPFAAMISEARYNDLTIFGLRSIFDYGFTSDPDKAIIKLMTLGVRPILAVADNYRPIKKVLIAYSGSMESAKAIRHFLHLNPWPEVTLHVVHFKEGQEREPFLLKDAAEFCEAHGFEVKTEMVEGQARSNLLPFARENNADLIVMGNSVNKALLQRLMGDTVLETIKSADLPLFLSQ
;
A
#
# COMPACT_ATOMS: atom_id res chain seq x y z
N THR A 1 15.30 -21.93 -1.53
CA THR A 1 15.67 -23.14 -2.32
C THR A 1 14.64 -23.33 -3.42
N GLN A 2 15.02 -23.97 -4.54
CA GLN A 2 14.14 -24.23 -5.68
C GLN A 2 12.89 -25.05 -5.25
N GLU A 3 13.08 -26.05 -4.40
CA GLU A 3 12.00 -26.88 -3.84
C GLU A 3 10.97 -26.05 -3.05
N GLY A 4 11.42 -25.06 -2.27
CA GLY A 4 10.51 -24.16 -1.55
C GLY A 4 9.66 -23.30 -2.48
N THR A 5 10.26 -22.83 -3.57
CA THR A 5 9.54 -22.05 -4.60
C THR A 5 8.49 -22.91 -5.32
N GLU A 6 8.83 -24.14 -5.68
CA GLU A 6 7.89 -25.06 -6.34
C GLU A 6 6.70 -25.41 -5.44
N LYS A 7 6.94 -25.65 -4.15
CA LYS A 7 5.87 -25.87 -3.16
C LYS A 7 4.96 -24.67 -3.01
N ALA A 8 5.53 -23.46 -2.92
CA ALA A 8 4.75 -22.22 -2.82
C ALA A 8 3.88 -21.99 -4.06
N ILE A 9 4.43 -22.26 -5.26
CA ILE A 9 3.66 -22.15 -6.52
C ILE A 9 2.54 -23.18 -6.58
N ALA A 10 2.79 -24.42 -6.14
CA ALA A 10 1.77 -25.46 -6.13
C ALA A 10 0.62 -25.07 -5.19
N ALA A 11 0.92 -24.65 -3.96
CA ALA A 11 -0.06 -24.19 -2.99
C ALA A 11 -0.85 -22.98 -3.50
N PHE A 12 -0.19 -22.02 -4.15
CA PHE A 12 -0.88 -20.87 -4.76
C PHE A 12 -1.86 -21.29 -5.86
N LYS A 13 -1.46 -22.19 -6.75
CA LYS A 13 -2.34 -22.72 -7.81
C LYS A 13 -3.55 -23.46 -7.26
N GLU A 14 -3.33 -24.29 -6.25
CA GLU A 14 -4.39 -25.03 -5.56
C GLU A 14 -5.40 -24.05 -4.96
N HIS A 15 -4.92 -23.05 -4.22
CA HIS A 15 -5.79 -22.04 -3.62
C HIS A 15 -6.55 -21.21 -4.66
N CYS A 16 -5.92 -20.80 -5.76
CA CYS A 16 -6.61 -20.16 -6.88
C CYS A 16 -7.73 -21.03 -7.43
N SER A 17 -7.48 -22.34 -7.57
CA SER A 17 -8.49 -23.28 -8.08
C SER A 17 -9.68 -23.44 -7.12
N GLU A 18 -9.41 -23.55 -5.81
CA GLU A 18 -10.45 -23.62 -4.77
C GLU A 18 -11.34 -22.37 -4.76
N GLN A 19 -10.74 -21.20 -4.96
CA GLN A 19 -11.45 -19.93 -5.01
C GLN A 19 -12.00 -19.58 -6.40
N GLN A 20 -11.88 -20.47 -7.39
CA GLN A 20 -12.29 -20.27 -8.79
C GLN A 20 -11.64 -19.04 -9.44
N VAL A 21 -10.43 -18.69 -9.01
CA VAL A 21 -9.62 -17.60 -9.57
C VAL A 21 -8.72 -18.14 -10.68
N VAL A 22 -8.73 -17.46 -11.83
CA VAL A 22 -7.91 -17.88 -12.98
C VAL A 22 -6.45 -17.49 -12.77
N CYS A 23 -5.59 -18.48 -12.54
CA CYS A 23 -4.15 -18.30 -12.57
C CYS A 23 -3.64 -18.43 -14.00
N ARG A 24 -3.35 -17.30 -14.68
CA ARG A 24 -3.02 -17.30 -16.12
C ARG A 24 -1.56 -17.63 -16.40
N ARG A 25 -0.63 -17.12 -15.59
CA ARG A 25 0.81 -17.21 -15.88
C ARG A 25 1.63 -17.23 -14.60
N ILE A 26 2.58 -18.15 -14.53
CA ILE A 26 3.61 -18.15 -13.50
C ILE A 26 4.95 -17.98 -14.19
N MET A 27 5.72 -16.98 -13.76
CA MET A 27 7.04 -16.69 -14.27
C MET A 27 8.09 -16.87 -13.19
N HIS A 28 9.19 -17.52 -13.58
CA HIS A 28 10.38 -17.61 -12.75
C HIS A 28 11.43 -16.65 -13.32
N GLU A 29 11.53 -15.44 -12.78
CA GLU A 29 12.56 -14.49 -13.18
C GLU A 29 13.70 -14.48 -12.17
N GLN A 30 14.83 -15.03 -12.56
CA GLN A 30 16.01 -15.15 -11.69
C GLN A 30 16.98 -13.98 -11.84
N LYS A 31 16.98 -13.28 -12.99
CA LYS A 31 17.98 -12.25 -13.29
C LYS A 31 17.55 -10.86 -12.88
N ASN A 32 16.28 -10.50 -13.12
CA ASN A 32 15.78 -9.16 -12.83
C ASN A 32 14.27 -9.19 -12.52
N PRO A 33 13.89 -9.66 -11.33
CA PRO A 33 12.47 -9.80 -10.95
C PRO A 33 11.72 -8.48 -10.95
N PHE A 34 12.38 -7.36 -10.63
CA PHE A 34 11.76 -6.04 -10.65
C PHE A 34 11.42 -5.55 -12.07
N ALA A 35 12.29 -5.81 -13.04
CA ALA A 35 12.00 -5.42 -14.43
C ALA A 35 10.81 -6.23 -14.99
N ALA A 36 10.74 -7.51 -14.67
CA ALA A 36 9.61 -8.36 -15.03
C ALA A 36 8.31 -7.86 -14.38
N MET A 37 8.31 -7.59 -13.08
CA MET A 37 7.15 -7.08 -12.35
C MET A 37 6.68 -5.72 -12.90
N ILE A 38 7.59 -4.79 -13.18
CA ILE A 38 7.26 -3.49 -13.79
C ILE A 38 6.63 -3.66 -15.18
N SER A 39 7.13 -4.62 -15.96
CA SER A 39 6.58 -4.91 -17.29
C SER A 39 5.16 -5.45 -17.21
N GLU A 40 4.93 -6.43 -16.35
CA GLU A 40 3.62 -7.05 -16.17
C GLU A 40 2.60 -6.07 -15.52
N ALA A 41 3.04 -5.25 -14.59
CA ALA A 41 2.18 -4.29 -13.88
C ALA A 41 1.53 -3.22 -14.80
N ARG A 42 2.05 -3.02 -16.02
CA ARG A 42 1.48 -2.06 -16.97
C ARG A 42 0.04 -2.37 -17.38
N TYR A 43 -0.34 -3.63 -17.32
CA TYR A 43 -1.64 -4.13 -17.80
C TYR A 43 -2.42 -4.85 -16.70
N ASN A 44 -2.07 -4.61 -15.45
CA ASN A 44 -2.74 -5.16 -14.28
C ASN A 44 -3.22 -4.03 -13.37
N ASP A 45 -4.38 -4.20 -12.76
CA ASP A 45 -5.03 -3.19 -11.92
C ASP A 45 -4.39 -3.08 -10.54
N LEU A 46 -3.74 -4.16 -10.06
CA LEU A 46 -3.11 -4.22 -8.76
C LEU A 46 -1.86 -5.09 -8.79
N THR A 47 -0.80 -4.62 -8.15
CA THR A 47 0.42 -5.42 -7.90
C THR A 47 0.48 -5.81 -6.42
N ILE A 48 0.62 -7.10 -6.13
CA ILE A 48 0.71 -7.62 -4.76
C ILE A 48 2.11 -8.19 -4.53
N PHE A 49 2.75 -7.81 -3.42
CA PHE A 49 4.01 -8.42 -3.00
C PHE A 49 4.13 -8.49 -1.47
N GLY A 50 4.96 -9.40 -0.96
CA GLY A 50 5.24 -9.50 0.47
C GLY A 50 6.12 -8.34 0.96
N LEU A 51 5.74 -7.69 2.06
CA LEU A 51 6.51 -6.60 2.69
C LEU A 51 7.96 -7.02 2.95
N ARG A 52 8.16 -8.24 3.46
CA ARG A 52 9.49 -8.78 3.78
C ARG A 52 10.27 -9.26 2.56
N SER A 53 9.59 -9.56 1.45
CA SER A 53 10.22 -10.15 0.26
C SER A 53 11.37 -9.32 -0.29
N ILE A 54 11.28 -8.00 -0.22
CA ILE A 54 12.30 -7.09 -0.74
C ILE A 54 13.49 -6.98 0.21
N PHE A 55 13.26 -7.02 1.52
CA PHE A 55 14.28 -6.78 2.54
C PHE A 55 15.01 -8.05 2.98
N ASP A 56 14.27 -9.14 3.18
CA ASP A 56 14.78 -10.31 3.90
C ASP A 56 15.37 -11.39 2.95
N TYR A 57 14.98 -11.41 1.69
CA TYR A 57 15.39 -12.48 0.76
C TYR A 57 16.51 -12.12 -0.22
N GLY A 58 17.13 -10.95 -0.05
CA GLY A 58 18.31 -10.58 -0.83
C GLY A 58 18.07 -10.41 -2.34
N PHE A 59 16.86 -10.12 -2.78
CA PHE A 59 16.52 -9.87 -4.18
C PHE A 59 17.26 -8.67 -4.79
N THR A 60 17.80 -7.82 -3.95
CA THR A 60 18.56 -6.64 -4.38
C THR A 60 19.61 -6.27 -3.33
N SER A 61 20.72 -5.71 -3.79
CA SER A 61 21.77 -5.16 -2.91
C SER A 61 21.35 -3.82 -2.26
N ASP A 62 20.29 -3.19 -2.75
CA ASP A 62 19.77 -1.91 -2.27
C ASP A 62 18.23 -1.94 -2.28
N PRO A 63 17.62 -2.47 -1.19
CA PRO A 63 16.17 -2.57 -1.07
C PRO A 63 15.45 -1.23 -1.19
N ASP A 64 16.04 -0.16 -0.66
CA ASP A 64 15.45 1.18 -0.69
C ASP A 64 15.32 1.68 -2.14
N LYS A 65 16.38 1.56 -2.93
CA LYS A 65 16.31 1.89 -4.36
C LYS A 65 15.36 1.01 -5.14
N ALA A 66 15.22 -0.24 -4.78
CA ALA A 66 14.27 -1.14 -5.43
C ALA A 66 12.83 -0.71 -5.20
N ILE A 67 12.47 -0.40 -3.95
CA ILE A 67 11.15 0.13 -3.60
C ILE A 67 10.89 1.46 -4.30
N ILE A 68 11.86 2.38 -4.26
CA ILE A 68 11.77 3.66 -4.98
C ILE A 68 11.45 3.42 -6.45
N LYS A 69 12.16 2.50 -7.08
CA LYS A 69 11.99 2.17 -8.49
C LYS A 69 10.62 1.59 -8.79
N LEU A 70 10.13 0.67 -7.96
CA LEU A 70 8.77 0.14 -8.06
C LEU A 70 7.72 1.24 -7.98
N MET A 71 7.86 2.12 -7.00
CA MET A 71 6.92 3.20 -6.79
C MET A 71 6.99 4.30 -7.86
N THR A 72 8.13 4.54 -8.49
CA THR A 72 8.31 5.61 -9.49
C THR A 72 8.06 5.17 -10.92
N LEU A 73 8.26 3.91 -11.25
CA LEU A 73 8.16 3.40 -12.63
C LEU A 73 6.78 2.86 -13.01
N GLY A 74 5.75 3.09 -12.20
CA GLY A 74 4.38 2.87 -12.62
C GLY A 74 3.75 1.54 -12.20
N VAL A 75 4.36 0.81 -11.27
CA VAL A 75 3.73 -0.35 -10.64
C VAL A 75 2.73 0.16 -9.61
N ARG A 76 1.50 0.45 -10.01
CA ARG A 76 0.47 1.08 -9.16
C ARG A 76 -0.94 0.69 -9.56
N PRO A 77 -1.80 0.61 -8.57
CA PRO A 77 -1.56 0.56 -7.13
C PRO A 77 -0.83 -0.69 -6.69
N ILE A 78 -0.25 -0.62 -5.49
CA ILE A 78 0.51 -1.71 -4.89
C ILE A 78 -0.17 -2.11 -3.59
N LEU A 79 -0.34 -3.40 -3.35
CA LEU A 79 -0.69 -3.98 -2.06
C LEU A 79 0.53 -4.73 -1.52
N ALA A 80 1.20 -4.15 -0.55
CA ALA A 80 2.28 -4.80 0.19
C ALA A 80 1.69 -5.57 1.37
N VAL A 81 1.80 -6.91 1.37
CA VAL A 81 1.15 -7.77 2.37
C VAL A 81 2.13 -8.19 3.46
N ALA A 82 1.63 -8.31 4.69
CA ALA A 82 2.39 -8.85 5.82
C ALA A 82 2.47 -10.38 5.74
N ASP A 83 3.38 -10.99 6.52
CA ASP A 83 3.62 -12.43 6.53
C ASP A 83 2.42 -13.23 7.05
N ASN A 84 1.66 -12.65 7.97
CA ASN A 84 0.50 -13.29 8.56
C ASN A 84 -0.78 -12.73 7.95
N TYR A 85 -1.60 -13.62 7.38
CA TYR A 85 -2.93 -13.25 6.90
C TYR A 85 -3.84 -12.85 8.07
N ARG A 86 -4.56 -11.75 7.88
CA ARG A 86 -5.69 -11.35 8.72
C ARG A 86 -6.81 -10.78 7.83
N PRO A 87 -8.08 -11.02 8.19
CA PRO A 87 -9.20 -10.39 7.48
C PRO A 87 -9.11 -8.87 7.57
N ILE A 88 -9.35 -8.18 6.47
CA ILE A 88 -9.40 -6.72 6.42
C ILE A 88 -10.83 -6.28 6.71
N LYS A 89 -11.02 -5.57 7.82
CA LYS A 89 -12.32 -5.02 8.25
C LYS A 89 -12.26 -3.52 8.50
N LYS A 90 -11.12 -3.03 8.98
CA LYS A 90 -10.90 -1.62 9.27
C LYS A 90 -9.70 -1.10 8.48
N VAL A 91 -9.94 -0.12 7.65
CA VAL A 91 -8.92 0.50 6.79
C VAL A 91 -8.60 1.90 7.30
N LEU A 92 -7.34 2.15 7.62
CA LEU A 92 -6.83 3.47 7.95
C LEU A 92 -6.34 4.15 6.68
N ILE A 93 -6.86 5.32 6.38
CA ILE A 93 -6.43 6.15 5.24
C ILE A 93 -5.61 7.32 5.75
N ALA A 94 -4.30 7.31 5.45
CA ALA A 94 -3.41 8.42 5.76
C ALA A 94 -3.60 9.53 4.71
N TYR A 95 -4.35 10.57 5.07
CA TYR A 95 -4.70 11.66 4.17
C TYR A 95 -3.96 12.94 4.51
N SER A 96 -3.13 13.40 3.60
CA SER A 96 -2.33 14.62 3.78
C SER A 96 -2.92 15.86 3.09
N GLY A 97 -4.08 15.73 2.43
CA GLY A 97 -4.61 16.78 1.57
C GLY A 97 -3.90 16.92 0.21
N SER A 98 -2.85 16.15 -0.04
CA SER A 98 -2.16 16.16 -1.33
C SER A 98 -2.95 15.44 -2.42
N MET A 99 -2.65 15.76 -3.68
CA MET A 99 -3.25 15.08 -4.83
C MET A 99 -2.96 13.58 -4.82
N GLU A 100 -1.79 13.17 -4.36
CA GLU A 100 -1.37 11.78 -4.26
C GLU A 100 -2.19 11.04 -3.20
N SER A 101 -2.46 11.63 -2.05
CA SER A 101 -3.32 11.03 -1.03
C SER A 101 -4.78 10.93 -1.51
N ALA A 102 -5.29 11.93 -2.22
CA ALA A 102 -6.60 11.88 -2.84
C ALA A 102 -6.71 10.81 -3.93
N LYS A 103 -5.66 10.64 -4.76
CA LYS A 103 -5.59 9.55 -5.75
C LYS A 103 -5.56 8.19 -5.09
N ALA A 104 -4.84 8.02 -3.97
CA ALA A 104 -4.80 6.76 -3.25
C ALA A 104 -6.19 6.35 -2.74
N ILE A 105 -6.95 7.28 -2.17
CA ILE A 105 -8.36 7.07 -1.80
C ILE A 105 -9.15 6.60 -3.04
N ARG A 106 -9.10 7.37 -4.13
CA ARG A 106 -9.84 7.06 -5.35
C ARG A 106 -9.51 5.69 -5.92
N HIS A 107 -8.23 5.32 -6.00
CA HIS A 107 -7.82 4.02 -6.51
C HIS A 107 -8.28 2.88 -5.59
N PHE A 108 -8.20 3.06 -4.28
CA PHE A 108 -8.69 2.08 -3.32
C PHE A 108 -10.20 1.85 -3.46
N LEU A 109 -10.99 2.92 -3.53
CA LEU A 109 -12.45 2.83 -3.69
C LEU A 109 -12.87 2.25 -5.03
N HIS A 110 -12.18 2.62 -6.13
CA HIS A 110 -12.51 2.09 -7.47
C HIS A 110 -12.16 0.61 -7.62
N LEU A 111 -11.06 0.15 -7.04
CA LEU A 111 -10.74 -1.28 -7.03
C LEU A 111 -11.65 -2.06 -6.10
N ASN A 112 -12.10 -1.41 -5.03
CA ASN A 112 -13.02 -1.95 -4.03
C ASN A 112 -12.70 -3.41 -3.61
N PRO A 113 -11.48 -3.71 -3.18
CA PRO A 113 -11.08 -5.09 -2.91
C PRO A 113 -11.76 -5.67 -1.67
N TRP A 114 -12.30 -4.80 -0.79
CA TRP A 114 -13.05 -5.16 0.42
C TRP A 114 -14.27 -4.23 0.60
N PRO A 115 -15.43 -4.58 0.04
CA PRO A 115 -16.61 -3.68 0.02
C PRO A 115 -17.25 -3.44 1.39
N GLU A 116 -16.99 -4.30 2.36
CA GLU A 116 -17.64 -4.25 3.69
C GLU A 116 -16.76 -3.68 4.80
N VAL A 117 -15.66 -2.99 4.45
CA VAL A 117 -14.77 -2.40 5.45
C VAL A 117 -15.29 -1.04 5.94
N THR A 118 -14.92 -0.70 7.18
CA THR A 118 -15.03 0.67 7.66
C THR A 118 -13.76 1.46 7.36
N LEU A 119 -13.92 2.72 6.98
CA LEU A 119 -12.80 3.60 6.64
C LEU A 119 -12.55 4.59 7.79
N HIS A 120 -11.31 4.71 8.20
CA HIS A 120 -10.86 5.73 9.14
C HIS A 120 -9.88 6.67 8.43
N VAL A 121 -10.35 7.84 8.02
CA VAL A 121 -9.52 8.84 7.33
C VAL A 121 -8.84 9.71 8.38
N VAL A 122 -7.52 9.67 8.44
CA VAL A 122 -6.73 10.41 9.42
C VAL A 122 -5.82 11.43 8.74
N HIS A 123 -5.79 12.64 9.28
CA HIS A 123 -4.84 13.69 8.93
C HIS A 123 -3.92 13.97 10.11
N PHE A 124 -2.60 13.84 9.89
CA PHE A 124 -1.59 14.20 10.88
C PHE A 124 -1.21 15.66 10.68
N LYS A 125 -1.44 16.49 11.72
CA LYS A 125 -1.27 17.93 11.68
C LYS A 125 0.05 18.32 12.33
N GLU A 126 0.89 19.00 11.58
CA GLU A 126 2.14 19.60 12.07
C GLU A 126 1.97 21.12 12.26
N GLY A 127 1.81 21.56 13.51
CA GLY A 127 1.68 22.99 13.82
C GLY A 127 0.31 23.58 13.55
N GLN A 128 0.27 24.88 13.16
CA GLN A 128 -1.00 25.60 12.91
C GLN A 128 -1.48 25.44 11.47
N GLU A 129 -1.86 24.24 11.08
CA GLU A 129 -2.54 24.02 9.81
C GLU A 129 -4.01 24.46 9.88
N ARG A 130 -4.49 25.11 8.81
CA ARG A 130 -5.76 25.85 8.82
C ARG A 130 -6.96 25.10 8.24
N GLU A 131 -6.83 23.85 7.75
CA GLU A 131 -7.90 23.29 6.91
C GLU A 131 -8.58 22.02 7.44
N PRO A 132 -9.65 22.17 8.29
CA PRO A 132 -10.53 21.05 8.60
C PRO A 132 -11.39 20.60 7.41
N PHE A 133 -11.50 21.41 6.34
CA PHE A 133 -12.35 21.10 5.17
C PHE A 133 -11.87 19.88 4.38
N LEU A 134 -10.57 19.64 4.30
CA LEU A 134 -10.01 18.52 3.53
C LEU A 134 -10.52 17.15 3.99
N LEU A 135 -10.63 16.94 5.30
CA LEU A 135 -11.13 15.67 5.83
C LEU A 135 -12.61 15.47 5.53
N LYS A 136 -13.40 16.55 5.54
CA LYS A 136 -14.82 16.50 5.22
C LYS A 136 -15.03 16.06 3.76
N ASP A 137 -14.33 16.69 2.82
CA ASP A 137 -14.45 16.35 1.40
C ASP A 137 -14.01 14.90 1.11
N ALA A 138 -12.95 14.45 1.78
CA ALA A 138 -12.49 13.06 1.67
C ALA A 138 -13.52 12.07 2.23
N ALA A 139 -14.15 12.40 3.35
CA ALA A 139 -15.22 11.58 3.94
C ALA A 139 -16.44 11.50 3.03
N GLU A 140 -16.95 12.65 2.59
CA GLU A 140 -18.10 12.72 1.68
C GLU A 140 -17.86 11.92 0.39
N PHE A 141 -16.63 11.95 -0.14
CA PHE A 141 -16.25 11.15 -1.30
C PHE A 141 -16.31 9.65 -1.00
N CYS A 142 -15.82 9.20 0.16
CA CYS A 142 -15.86 7.80 0.55
C CYS A 142 -17.30 7.33 0.83
N GLU A 143 -18.11 8.16 1.52
CA GLU A 143 -19.52 7.89 1.79
C GLU A 143 -20.35 7.78 0.51
N ALA A 144 -20.06 8.61 -0.49
CA ALA A 144 -20.71 8.54 -1.81
C ALA A 144 -20.39 7.23 -2.55
N HIS A 145 -19.32 6.52 -2.16
CA HIS A 145 -18.98 5.18 -2.66
C HIS A 145 -19.54 4.05 -1.78
N GLY A 146 -20.37 4.38 -0.79
CA GLY A 146 -21.08 3.40 0.04
C GLY A 146 -20.32 2.92 1.28
N PHE A 147 -19.24 3.57 1.68
CA PHE A 147 -18.46 3.18 2.85
C PHE A 147 -18.90 3.93 4.12
N GLU A 148 -18.84 3.24 5.25
CA GLU A 148 -18.89 3.89 6.57
C GLU A 148 -17.55 4.56 6.86
N VAL A 149 -17.57 5.86 7.22
CA VAL A 149 -16.36 6.67 7.35
C VAL A 149 -16.28 7.34 8.71
N LYS A 150 -15.14 7.21 9.38
CA LYS A 150 -14.73 8.04 10.51
C LYS A 150 -13.61 8.96 10.04
N THR A 151 -13.62 10.21 10.48
CA THR A 151 -12.49 11.14 10.27
C THR A 151 -11.85 11.54 11.57
N GLU A 152 -10.55 11.74 11.57
CA GLU A 152 -9.81 12.18 12.75
C GLU A 152 -8.60 13.03 12.36
N MET A 153 -8.41 14.13 13.11
CA MET A 153 -7.21 14.95 13.03
C MET A 153 -6.33 14.65 14.24
N VAL A 154 -5.09 14.28 13.98
CA VAL A 154 -4.11 13.84 15.00
C VAL A 154 -2.95 14.82 15.01
N GLU A 155 -2.58 15.31 16.20
CA GLU A 155 -1.41 16.16 16.38
C GLU A 155 -0.13 15.36 16.19
N GLY A 156 0.85 15.93 15.46
CA GLY A 156 2.18 15.37 15.26
C GLY A 156 2.46 14.91 13.85
N GLN A 157 3.67 14.39 13.65
CA GLN A 157 4.16 14.00 12.32
C GLN A 157 3.64 12.61 11.92
N ALA A 158 3.13 12.49 10.70
CA ALA A 158 2.70 11.22 10.14
C ALA A 158 3.82 10.17 10.17
N ARG A 159 5.06 10.57 9.88
CA ARG A 159 6.23 9.68 9.85
C ARG A 159 6.40 8.87 11.14
N SER A 160 6.27 9.48 12.29
CA SER A 160 6.46 8.83 13.59
C SER A 160 5.18 8.26 14.20
N ASN A 161 4.02 8.79 13.81
CA ASN A 161 2.76 8.48 14.49
C ASN A 161 1.84 7.54 13.71
N LEU A 162 2.01 7.38 12.39
CA LEU A 162 1.08 6.60 11.56
C LEU A 162 0.98 5.12 12.00
N LEU A 163 2.08 4.42 12.17
CA LEU A 163 2.07 3.01 12.57
C LEU A 163 1.60 2.81 14.02
N PRO A 164 2.07 3.58 15.03
CA PRO A 164 1.52 3.54 16.37
C PRO A 164 -0.01 3.78 16.36
N PHE A 165 -0.46 4.82 15.68
CA PHE A 165 -1.88 5.15 15.58
C PHE A 165 -2.69 4.03 14.90
N ALA A 166 -2.18 3.42 13.83
CA ALA A 166 -2.83 2.31 13.16
C ALA A 166 -3.02 1.11 14.10
N ARG A 167 -2.01 0.79 14.91
CA ARG A 167 -2.07 -0.30 15.91
C ARG A 167 -3.06 0.00 17.02
N GLU A 168 -3.01 1.20 17.59
CA GLU A 168 -3.92 1.65 18.66
C GLU A 168 -5.38 1.63 18.22
N ASN A 169 -5.63 1.94 16.94
CA ASN A 169 -6.97 1.92 16.36
C ASN A 169 -7.36 0.55 15.76
N ASN A 170 -6.53 -0.47 15.91
CA ASN A 170 -6.74 -1.82 15.36
C ASN A 170 -7.03 -1.79 13.84
N ALA A 171 -6.26 -1.02 13.09
CA ALA A 171 -6.35 -1.02 11.65
C ALA A 171 -5.79 -2.33 11.07
N ASP A 172 -6.45 -2.87 10.05
CA ASP A 172 -6.04 -4.09 9.36
C ASP A 172 -5.26 -3.79 8.07
N LEU A 173 -5.40 -2.58 7.54
CA LEU A 173 -4.76 -2.09 6.33
C LEU A 173 -4.51 -0.59 6.45
N ILE A 174 -3.39 -0.11 5.94
CA ILE A 174 -3.16 1.32 5.72
C ILE A 174 -3.21 1.63 4.22
N VAL A 175 -4.00 2.64 3.85
CA VAL A 175 -4.00 3.26 2.52
C VAL A 175 -3.23 4.56 2.59
N MET A 176 -2.24 4.74 1.70
CA MET A 176 -1.47 5.97 1.66
C MET A 176 -1.03 6.35 0.24
N GLY A 177 -1.02 7.65 -0.02
CA GLY A 177 -0.47 8.22 -1.24
C GLY A 177 1.04 8.34 -1.17
N ASN A 178 1.69 8.22 -2.31
CA ASN A 178 3.13 8.42 -2.43
C ASN A 178 3.45 9.70 -3.19
N SER A 179 3.88 10.73 -2.50
CA SER A 179 4.37 11.97 -3.11
C SER A 179 5.84 11.84 -3.52
N VAL A 180 6.10 11.10 -4.59
CA VAL A 180 7.45 11.11 -5.19
C VAL A 180 7.60 12.31 -6.10
N ASN A 181 8.05 13.41 -5.55
CA ASN A 181 8.41 14.58 -6.35
C ASN A 181 9.69 14.26 -7.14
N LYS A 182 9.61 14.21 -8.48
CA LYS A 182 10.73 13.88 -9.38
C LYS A 182 11.97 14.75 -9.18
N ALA A 183 11.80 15.97 -8.69
CA ALA A 183 12.91 16.90 -8.42
C ALA A 183 13.65 16.58 -7.11
N LEU A 184 13.05 15.82 -6.20
CA LEU A 184 13.64 15.41 -4.92
C LEU A 184 14.14 13.95 -4.90
N LEU A 185 14.06 13.26 -6.03
CA LEU A 185 14.44 11.82 -6.19
C LEU A 185 15.87 11.49 -5.74
N GLN A 186 16.75 12.47 -5.60
CA GLN A 186 18.11 12.28 -5.10
C GLN A 186 18.26 12.58 -3.60
N ARG A 187 17.26 13.14 -2.93
CA ARG A 187 17.39 13.56 -1.53
C ARG A 187 16.29 13.09 -0.58
N LEU A 188 15.05 12.90 -1.03
CA LEU A 188 13.94 12.57 -0.11
C LEU A 188 12.84 11.80 -0.86
N MET A 189 12.83 10.47 -0.81
CA MET A 189 11.54 9.77 -0.78
C MET A 189 10.77 10.34 0.40
N GLY A 190 9.46 10.53 0.23
CA GLY A 190 8.65 10.94 1.38
C GLY A 190 8.99 10.01 2.53
N ASP A 191 9.76 10.52 3.49
CA ASP A 191 10.35 9.74 4.58
C ASP A 191 9.32 8.83 5.27
N THR A 192 8.05 9.28 5.27
CA THR A 192 6.93 8.55 5.84
C THR A 192 6.64 7.23 5.12
N VAL A 193 6.61 7.20 3.78
CA VAL A 193 6.25 5.98 3.03
C VAL A 193 7.33 4.92 3.16
N LEU A 194 8.59 5.28 2.99
CA LEU A 194 9.72 4.35 3.11
C LEU A 194 9.83 3.81 4.53
N GLU A 195 9.72 4.67 5.53
CA GLU A 195 9.75 4.29 6.93
C GLU A 195 8.59 3.36 7.28
N THR A 196 7.38 3.69 6.77
CA THR A 196 6.21 2.83 6.95
C THR A 196 6.41 1.46 6.32
N ILE A 197 6.91 1.37 5.08
CA ILE A 197 7.15 0.08 4.40
C ILE A 197 8.17 -0.76 5.17
N LYS A 198 9.24 -0.16 5.70
CA LYS A 198 10.28 -0.86 6.46
C LYS A 198 9.79 -1.40 7.80
N SER A 199 8.89 -0.67 8.45
CA SER A 199 8.49 -0.91 9.84
C SER A 199 7.09 -1.49 10.00
N ALA A 200 6.32 -1.62 8.89
CA ALA A 200 4.96 -2.13 8.93
C ALA A 200 4.90 -3.63 9.21
N ASP A 201 3.97 -4.00 10.05
CA ASP A 201 3.55 -5.37 10.38
C ASP A 201 2.11 -5.66 9.92
N LEU A 202 1.50 -4.71 9.22
CA LEU A 202 0.19 -4.81 8.61
C LEU A 202 0.26 -4.42 7.12
N PRO A 203 -0.69 -4.89 6.30
CA PRO A 203 -0.71 -4.60 4.87
C PRO A 203 -0.77 -3.10 4.57
N LEU A 204 -0.15 -2.71 3.45
CA LEU A 204 -0.13 -1.34 2.95
C LEU A 204 -0.67 -1.30 1.52
N PHE A 205 -1.66 -0.45 1.27
CA PHE A 205 -2.11 -0.09 -0.07
C PHE A 205 -1.49 1.24 -0.47
N LEU A 206 -0.62 1.20 -1.47
CA LEU A 206 0.17 2.33 -1.92
C LEU A 206 -0.25 2.75 -3.32
N SER A 207 -0.53 4.05 -3.49
CA SER A 207 -0.85 4.61 -4.80
C SER A 207 -0.22 5.99 -5.00
N GLN A 208 -0.11 6.41 -6.25
CA GLN A 208 0.49 7.69 -6.66
C GLN A 208 -0.41 8.42 -7.66
#